data_6240eef7c2dc996733245238b07cbbcc
#
_entry.id   6240eef7c2dc996733245238b07cbbcc
#
_cell.length_a   1.000
_cell.length_b   1.000
_cell.length_c   1.000
_cell.angle_alpha   90.00
_cell.angle_beta   90.00
_cell.angle_gamma   90.00
#
_symmetry.space_group_name_H-M   'P 1'
#
loop_
_entity.id
_entity.type
_entity.pdbx_description
1 polymer ?
#
loop_
_entity_poly.entity_id
_entity_poly.type
_entity_poly.pdbx_seq_one_letter_code
_entity_poly.pdbx_strand_id
1 'polypeptide(L)'
;ARDIRKGAVMFCPECGSEMRKTNEAIREEFKGEVLEVLGIDHYVCDACGETAFDACDMKKLHEQLDRAYRSRNGFLTPEEIKGLRKSCGVTQSEFERMLGVKPPTCSRWESGAVLQSPTANQLMWLMKDTPCVIDALKRKAEMPTSEPVCVGRAKWKASTKERAEVEYV
;
A
#
# COMPACT_ATOMS: atom_id res chain seq x y z
N ALA A 1 35.39 21.90 -1.86
CA ALA A 1 34.21 21.63 -2.67
C ALA A 1 33.19 22.72 -2.34
N ARG A 2 32.94 23.64 -3.27
CA ARG A 2 32.00 24.76 -3.10
C ARG A 2 30.58 24.20 -3.20
N ASP A 3 29.80 24.48 -2.16
CA ASP A 3 28.37 24.18 -2.09
C ASP A 3 27.60 25.10 -3.06
N ILE A 4 27.32 24.61 -4.27
CA ILE A 4 26.69 25.37 -5.38
C ILE A 4 25.13 25.37 -5.27
N ARG A 5 24.57 24.97 -4.13
CA ARG A 5 23.10 24.80 -3.99
C ARG A 5 22.37 25.92 -3.25
N LYS A 6 22.97 27.07 -3.06
CA LYS A 6 22.29 28.24 -2.52
C LYS A 6 22.08 29.26 -3.63
N GLY A 7 20.85 29.34 -4.19
CA GLY A 7 20.39 30.46 -4.96
C GLY A 7 20.02 30.26 -6.43
N ALA A 8 19.69 29.05 -6.88
CA ALA A 8 19.09 28.91 -8.19
C ALA A 8 17.64 29.45 -8.15
N VAL A 9 17.40 30.54 -8.88
CA VAL A 9 16.05 31.07 -9.10
C VAL A 9 15.32 30.07 -10.00
N MET A 10 14.15 29.60 -9.57
CA MET A 10 13.28 28.74 -10.39
C MET A 10 12.33 29.64 -11.18
N PHE A 11 12.23 29.41 -12.48
CA PHE A 11 11.24 30.08 -13.33
C PHE A 11 10.10 29.15 -13.67
N CYS A 12 8.88 29.68 -13.68
CA CYS A 12 7.67 28.95 -13.98
C CYS A 12 7.70 28.43 -15.43
N PRO A 13 7.49 27.12 -15.66
CA PRO A 13 7.46 26.54 -16.99
C PRO A 13 6.29 27.05 -17.85
N GLU A 14 5.19 27.48 -17.22
CA GLU A 14 3.97 27.92 -17.91
C GLU A 14 4.01 29.40 -18.32
N CYS A 15 4.46 30.30 -17.43
CA CYS A 15 4.39 31.75 -17.69
C CYS A 15 5.75 32.47 -17.67
N GLY A 16 6.84 31.78 -17.32
CA GLY A 16 8.19 32.34 -17.26
C GLY A 16 8.47 33.27 -16.08
N SER A 17 7.51 33.48 -15.16
CA SER A 17 7.72 34.28 -13.97
C SER A 17 8.59 33.57 -12.94
N GLU A 18 9.23 34.32 -12.05
CA GLU A 18 9.98 33.76 -10.93
C GLU A 18 9.05 33.06 -9.95
N MET A 19 9.46 31.89 -9.48
CA MET A 19 8.69 31.08 -8.52
C MET A 19 9.23 31.24 -7.11
N ARG A 20 8.32 31.31 -6.15
CA ARG A 20 8.63 31.40 -4.73
C ARG A 20 8.77 29.99 -4.12
N LYS A 21 9.88 29.73 -3.42
CA LYS A 21 10.04 28.50 -2.66
C LYS A 21 9.21 28.56 -1.38
N THR A 22 8.47 27.49 -1.08
CA THR A 22 7.61 27.34 0.10
C THR A 22 7.59 25.90 0.58
N ASN A 23 7.06 25.66 1.79
CA ASN A 23 6.78 24.34 2.36
C ASN A 23 5.35 24.29 2.93
N GLU A 24 4.45 25.09 2.39
CA GLU A 24 3.04 25.11 2.75
C GLU A 24 2.37 23.74 2.49
N ALA A 25 1.15 23.57 3.00
CA ALA A 25 0.37 22.35 2.77
C ALA A 25 0.07 22.17 1.28
N ILE A 26 0.35 20.96 0.78
CA ILE A 26 0.04 20.58 -0.59
C ILE A 26 -1.21 19.71 -0.57
N ARG A 27 -2.19 20.02 -1.42
CA ARG A 27 -3.38 19.21 -1.65
C ARG A 27 -3.31 18.62 -3.04
N GLU A 28 -3.19 17.32 -3.10
CA GLU A 28 -3.07 16.56 -4.36
C GLU A 28 -4.12 15.46 -4.45
N GLU A 29 -4.61 15.23 -5.66
CA GLU A 29 -5.45 14.08 -5.95
C GLU A 29 -4.57 12.85 -6.15
N PHE A 30 -4.75 11.86 -5.26
CA PHE A 30 -4.03 10.60 -5.31
C PHE A 30 -5.01 9.44 -5.27
N LYS A 31 -5.04 8.65 -6.34
CA LYS A 31 -5.94 7.48 -6.49
C LYS A 31 -7.42 7.80 -6.26
N GLY A 32 -7.87 8.97 -6.72
CA GLY A 32 -9.26 9.41 -6.61
C GLY A 32 -9.65 10.04 -5.27
N GLU A 33 -8.67 10.27 -4.39
CA GLU A 33 -8.87 10.98 -3.12
C GLU A 33 -7.99 12.22 -3.03
N VAL A 34 -8.54 13.31 -2.54
CA VAL A 34 -7.74 14.50 -2.22
C VAL A 34 -7.06 14.30 -0.87
N LEU A 35 -5.73 14.28 -0.89
CA LEU A 35 -4.89 14.14 0.28
C LEU A 35 -4.11 15.42 0.53
N GLU A 36 -3.87 15.72 1.80
CA GLU A 36 -3.07 16.86 2.23
C GLU A 36 -1.77 16.36 2.85
N VAL A 37 -0.64 16.86 2.36
CA VAL A 37 0.69 16.56 2.89
C VAL A 37 1.40 17.85 3.29
N LEU A 38 2.27 17.75 4.29
CA LEU A 38 2.96 18.88 4.91
C LEU A 38 4.48 18.71 4.85
N GLY A 39 5.20 19.82 4.85
CA GLY A 39 6.66 19.80 5.02
C GLY A 39 7.44 19.34 3.80
N ILE A 40 6.85 19.45 2.60
CA ILE A 40 7.55 19.22 1.33
C ILE A 40 7.94 20.56 0.75
N ASP A 41 9.23 20.76 0.51
CA ASP A 41 9.72 21.94 -0.18
C ASP A 41 9.25 21.93 -1.65
N HIS A 42 8.66 23.02 -2.09
CA HIS A 42 8.19 23.18 -3.47
C HIS A 42 8.22 24.64 -3.89
N TYR A 43 7.99 24.89 -5.17
CA TYR A 43 7.96 26.22 -5.75
C TYR A 43 6.54 26.53 -6.22
N VAL A 44 6.06 27.74 -5.92
CA VAL A 44 4.76 28.23 -6.35
C VAL A 44 4.95 29.50 -7.18
N CYS A 45 4.27 29.56 -8.31
CA CYS A 45 4.23 30.76 -9.15
C CYS A 45 3.11 31.68 -8.68
N ASP A 46 3.45 32.84 -8.17
CA ASP A 46 2.45 33.85 -7.72
C ASP A 46 1.67 34.48 -8.90
N ALA A 47 2.15 34.32 -10.14
CA ALA A 47 1.50 34.89 -11.34
C ALA A 47 0.42 33.96 -11.92
N CYS A 48 0.59 32.63 -11.94
CA CYS A 48 -0.34 31.68 -12.55
C CYS A 48 -0.78 30.55 -11.63
N GLY A 49 -0.22 30.45 -10.42
CA GLY A 49 -0.55 29.40 -9.45
C GLY A 49 0.13 28.04 -9.71
N GLU A 50 0.98 27.95 -10.74
CA GLU A 50 1.66 26.69 -11.07
C GLU A 50 2.60 26.26 -9.95
N THR A 51 2.68 24.95 -9.72
CA THR A 51 3.51 24.34 -8.68
C THR A 51 4.60 23.48 -9.32
N ALA A 52 5.84 23.63 -8.87
CA ALA A 52 6.97 22.85 -9.34
C ALA A 52 7.76 22.24 -8.19
N PHE A 53 8.37 21.10 -8.44
CA PHE A 53 9.13 20.32 -7.45
C PHE A 53 10.51 19.99 -7.97
N ASP A 54 11.50 19.98 -7.07
CA ASP A 54 12.76 19.30 -7.36
C ASP A 54 12.54 17.78 -7.39
N ALA A 55 13.37 17.06 -8.13
CA ALA A 55 13.22 15.60 -8.28
C ALA A 55 13.24 14.84 -6.94
N CYS A 56 14.01 15.31 -5.96
CA CYS A 56 14.06 14.73 -4.61
C CYS A 56 12.77 15.00 -3.84
N ASP A 57 12.19 16.19 -3.97
CA ASP A 57 11.00 16.58 -3.24
C ASP A 57 9.73 15.99 -3.87
N MET A 58 9.69 15.83 -5.20
CA MET A 58 8.67 15.07 -5.90
C MET A 58 8.61 13.61 -5.41
N LYS A 59 9.76 12.98 -5.20
CA LYS A 59 9.82 11.62 -4.64
C LYS A 59 9.26 11.57 -3.21
N LYS A 60 9.64 12.53 -2.35
CA LYS A 60 9.11 12.64 -0.98
C LYS A 60 7.59 12.87 -0.97
N LEU A 61 7.10 13.72 -1.87
CA LEU A 61 5.67 13.97 -2.04
C LEU A 61 4.93 12.66 -2.33
N HIS A 62 5.43 11.90 -3.32
CA HIS A 62 4.80 10.64 -3.71
C HIS A 62 4.80 9.61 -2.58
N GLU A 63 5.92 9.49 -1.85
CA GLU A 63 6.04 8.60 -0.68
C GLU A 63 5.08 9.01 0.46
N GLN A 64 4.90 10.31 0.70
CA GLN A 64 3.96 10.80 1.72
C GLN A 64 2.50 10.60 1.31
N LEU A 65 2.17 10.85 0.03
CA LEU A 65 0.83 10.59 -0.50
C LEU A 65 0.47 9.10 -0.41
N ASP A 66 1.38 8.19 -0.80
CA ASP A 66 1.15 6.75 -0.67
C ASP A 66 0.96 6.33 0.80
N ARG A 67 1.77 6.88 1.71
CA ARG A 67 1.62 6.62 3.16
C ARG A 67 0.30 7.14 3.70
N ALA A 68 -0.10 8.36 3.35
CA ALA A 68 -1.37 8.96 3.78
C ALA A 68 -2.57 8.16 3.25
N TYR A 69 -2.51 7.75 1.98
CA TYR A 69 -3.54 6.91 1.36
C TYR A 69 -3.67 5.56 2.05
N ARG A 70 -2.53 4.88 2.33
CA ARG A 70 -2.52 3.60 3.05
C ARG A 70 -3.13 3.74 4.44
N SER A 71 -2.72 4.74 5.19
CA SER A 71 -3.23 5.01 6.54
C SER A 71 -4.73 5.26 6.55
N ARG A 72 -5.22 6.09 5.62
CA ARG A 72 -6.64 6.45 5.52
C ARG A 72 -7.52 5.27 5.13
N ASN A 73 -7.03 4.40 4.25
CA ASN A 73 -7.78 3.28 3.69
C ASN A 73 -7.46 1.93 4.36
N GLY A 74 -6.70 1.92 5.46
CA GLY A 74 -6.39 0.70 6.21
C GLY A 74 -5.52 -0.30 5.43
N PHE A 75 -4.66 0.18 4.52
CA PHE A 75 -3.72 -0.69 3.82
C PHE A 75 -2.46 -0.92 4.66
N LEU A 76 -1.97 -2.15 4.65
CA LEU A 76 -0.67 -2.48 5.25
C LEU A 76 0.46 -1.75 4.52
N THR A 77 1.43 -1.27 5.30
CA THR A 77 2.66 -0.69 4.75
C THR A 77 3.58 -1.76 4.15
N PRO A 78 4.53 -1.39 3.30
CA PRO A 78 5.54 -2.31 2.78
C PRO A 78 6.29 -3.07 3.88
N GLU A 79 6.63 -2.37 4.97
CA GLU A 79 7.33 -2.92 6.13
C GLU A 79 6.48 -3.94 6.88
N GLU A 80 5.18 -3.65 7.05
CA GLU A 80 4.23 -4.56 7.70
C GLU A 80 4.01 -5.83 6.88
N ILE A 81 3.91 -5.72 5.55
CA ILE A 81 3.80 -6.88 4.64
C ILE A 81 5.04 -7.76 4.75
N LYS A 82 6.22 -7.13 4.70
CA LYS A 82 7.51 -7.84 4.87
C LYS A 82 7.64 -8.48 6.25
N GLY A 83 7.19 -7.79 7.30
CA GLY A 83 7.13 -8.31 8.67
C GLY A 83 6.22 -9.53 8.78
N LEU A 84 5.01 -9.44 8.23
CA LEU A 84 4.04 -10.54 8.20
C LEU A 84 4.59 -11.77 7.46
N ARG A 85 5.18 -11.58 6.27
CA ARG A 85 5.80 -12.70 5.55
C ARG A 85 6.91 -13.37 6.37
N LYS A 86 7.77 -12.57 7.00
CA LYS A 86 8.84 -13.11 7.84
C LYS A 86 8.31 -13.86 9.06
N SER A 87 7.25 -13.38 9.68
CA SER A 87 6.59 -14.08 10.81
C SER A 87 5.97 -15.41 10.39
N CYS A 88 5.53 -15.52 9.13
CA CYS A 88 5.11 -16.80 8.56
C CYS A 88 6.28 -17.76 8.29
N GLY A 89 7.53 -17.31 8.33
CA GLY A 89 8.72 -18.12 8.04
C GLY A 89 8.85 -18.53 6.58
N VAL A 90 8.37 -17.72 5.63
CA VAL A 90 8.30 -18.07 4.20
C VAL A 90 9.07 -17.08 3.32
N THR A 91 9.53 -17.55 2.17
CA THR A 91 10.12 -16.72 1.10
C THR A 91 9.06 -15.90 0.38
N GLN A 92 9.47 -14.94 -0.45
CA GLN A 92 8.53 -14.14 -1.25
C GLN A 92 7.68 -15.02 -2.19
N SER A 93 8.30 -15.97 -2.88
CA SER A 93 7.61 -16.88 -3.80
C SER A 93 6.61 -17.79 -3.08
N GLU A 94 6.94 -18.24 -1.88
CA GLU A 94 6.03 -19.02 -1.06
C GLU A 94 4.85 -18.19 -0.55
N PHE A 95 5.11 -16.94 -0.14
CA PHE A 95 4.06 -16.02 0.27
C PHE A 95 3.09 -15.70 -0.87
N GLU A 96 3.61 -15.51 -2.10
CA GLU A 96 2.81 -15.33 -3.31
C GLU A 96 1.91 -16.56 -3.57
N ARG A 97 2.46 -17.76 -3.44
CA ARG A 97 1.70 -19.00 -3.58
C ARG A 97 0.62 -19.14 -2.51
N MET A 98 0.91 -18.79 -1.25
CA MET A 98 -0.08 -18.77 -0.16
C MET A 98 -1.24 -17.83 -0.44
N LEU A 99 -0.94 -16.63 -0.96
CA LEU A 99 -1.95 -15.61 -1.26
C LEU A 99 -2.63 -15.81 -2.63
N GLY A 100 -2.15 -16.75 -3.46
CA GLY A 100 -2.69 -16.99 -4.80
C GLY A 100 -2.39 -15.87 -5.78
N VAL A 101 -1.27 -15.15 -5.60
CA VAL A 101 -0.85 -14.06 -6.49
C VAL A 101 0.36 -14.49 -7.34
N LYS A 102 0.52 -13.85 -8.50
CA LYS A 102 1.63 -14.18 -9.42
C LYS A 102 2.93 -13.48 -9.02
N PRO A 103 4.09 -14.15 -9.15
CA PRO A 103 5.39 -13.49 -9.04
C PRO A 103 5.58 -12.39 -10.11
N PRO A 104 6.30 -11.30 -9.82
CA PRO A 104 6.95 -10.90 -8.57
C PRO A 104 6.10 -9.90 -7.74
N THR A 105 4.89 -10.26 -7.39
CA THR A 105 3.94 -9.35 -6.73
C THR A 105 4.40 -8.98 -5.31
N CYS A 106 4.88 -9.96 -4.53
CA CYS A 106 5.30 -9.74 -3.14
C CYS A 106 6.47 -8.75 -3.04
N SER A 107 7.48 -8.89 -3.89
CA SER A 107 8.63 -7.98 -3.89
C SER A 107 8.22 -6.54 -4.23
N ARG A 108 7.23 -6.36 -5.12
CA ARG A 108 6.68 -5.04 -5.49
C ARG A 108 5.90 -4.41 -4.34
N TRP A 109 5.18 -5.19 -3.55
CA TRP A 109 4.51 -4.71 -2.35
C TRP A 109 5.50 -4.32 -1.26
N GLU A 110 6.52 -5.16 -1.01
CA GLU A 110 7.55 -4.93 0.01
C GLU A 110 8.50 -3.77 -0.33
N SER A 111 8.62 -3.40 -1.60
CA SER A 111 9.37 -2.22 -2.05
C SER A 111 8.52 -0.95 -2.13
N GLY A 112 7.20 -1.06 -1.96
CA GLY A 112 6.28 0.05 -2.13
C GLY A 112 6.01 0.43 -3.59
N ALA A 113 6.56 -0.32 -4.56
CA ALA A 113 6.39 -0.02 -5.98
C ALA A 113 4.94 -0.15 -6.47
N VAL A 114 4.15 -1.00 -5.80
CA VAL A 114 2.73 -1.24 -6.11
C VAL A 114 1.94 -1.39 -4.82
N LEU A 115 0.77 -0.79 -4.77
CA LEU A 115 -0.20 -1.03 -3.71
C LEU A 115 -0.81 -2.43 -3.86
N GLN A 116 -0.98 -3.15 -2.77
CA GLN A 116 -1.70 -4.42 -2.77
C GLN A 116 -3.18 -4.23 -3.12
N SER A 117 -3.81 -5.25 -3.71
CA SER A 117 -5.25 -5.22 -3.94
C SER A 117 -6.03 -5.21 -2.61
N PRO A 118 -7.25 -4.63 -2.57
CA PRO A 118 -8.08 -4.66 -1.36
C PRO A 118 -8.29 -6.08 -0.82
N THR A 119 -8.52 -7.05 -1.69
CA THR A 119 -8.69 -8.46 -1.29
C THR A 119 -7.42 -9.03 -0.65
N ALA A 120 -6.24 -8.80 -1.25
CA ALA A 120 -4.98 -9.25 -0.67
C ALA A 120 -4.70 -8.56 0.67
N ASN A 121 -5.01 -7.27 0.78
CA ASN A 121 -4.89 -6.52 2.03
C ASN A 121 -5.77 -7.11 3.14
N GLN A 122 -7.04 -7.40 2.85
CA GLN A 122 -7.96 -8.00 3.81
C GLN A 122 -7.48 -9.39 4.26
N LEU A 123 -6.97 -10.21 3.32
CA LEU A 123 -6.42 -11.52 3.65
C LEU A 123 -5.18 -11.40 4.56
N MET A 124 -4.29 -10.45 4.29
CA MET A 124 -3.11 -10.20 5.13
C MET A 124 -3.50 -9.67 6.52
N TRP A 125 -4.52 -8.82 6.63
CA TRP A 125 -5.09 -8.42 7.92
C TRP A 125 -5.61 -9.63 8.69
N LEU A 126 -6.38 -10.50 8.04
CA LEU A 126 -6.88 -11.72 8.66
C LEU A 126 -5.76 -12.65 9.14
N MET A 127 -4.65 -12.73 8.40
CA MET A 127 -3.46 -13.48 8.82
C MET A 127 -2.80 -12.88 10.07
N LYS A 128 -2.82 -11.54 10.22
CA LYS A 128 -2.29 -10.86 11.42
C LYS A 128 -3.16 -11.15 12.65
N ASP A 129 -4.47 -11.10 12.49
CA ASP A 129 -5.42 -11.24 13.60
C ASP A 129 -5.69 -12.69 13.98
N THR A 130 -5.54 -13.62 13.03
CA THR A 130 -5.92 -15.02 13.21
C THR A 130 -4.81 -15.95 12.69
N PRO A 131 -3.81 -16.29 13.51
CA PRO A 131 -2.67 -17.10 13.09
C PRO A 131 -3.03 -18.45 12.46
N CYS A 132 -4.13 -19.10 12.84
CA CYS A 132 -4.56 -20.37 12.24
C CYS A 132 -4.91 -20.26 10.73
N VAL A 133 -5.17 -19.05 10.23
CA VAL A 133 -5.34 -18.78 8.79
C VAL A 133 -4.05 -19.04 8.04
N ILE A 134 -2.89 -18.72 8.64
CA ILE A 134 -1.57 -18.96 8.05
C ILE A 134 -1.38 -20.46 7.78
N ASP A 135 -1.68 -21.31 8.76
CA ASP A 135 -1.56 -22.77 8.58
C ASP A 135 -2.55 -23.31 7.55
N ALA A 136 -3.76 -22.76 7.49
CA ALA A 136 -4.74 -23.14 6.47
C ALA A 136 -4.26 -22.77 5.06
N LEU A 137 -3.67 -21.58 4.90
CA LEU A 137 -3.10 -21.14 3.62
C LEU A 137 -1.87 -21.95 3.22
N LYS A 138 -0.98 -22.27 4.17
CA LYS A 138 0.17 -23.16 3.94
C LYS A 138 -0.27 -24.53 3.45
N ARG A 139 -1.25 -25.14 4.12
CA ARG A 139 -1.81 -26.44 3.69
C ARG A 139 -2.39 -26.38 2.28
N LYS A 140 -3.16 -25.31 1.97
CA LYS A 140 -3.70 -25.13 0.62
C LYS A 140 -2.61 -24.95 -0.44
N ALA A 141 -1.49 -24.34 -0.08
CA ALA A 141 -0.34 -24.14 -0.95
C ALA A 141 0.64 -25.32 -0.95
N GLU A 142 0.27 -26.44 -0.33
CA GLU A 142 1.12 -27.66 -0.21
C GLU A 142 2.49 -27.38 0.41
N MET A 143 2.51 -26.53 1.44
CA MET A 143 3.73 -26.14 2.15
C MET A 143 3.81 -26.82 3.52
N PRO A 144 5.01 -26.99 4.09
CA PRO A 144 5.15 -27.44 5.46
C PRO A 144 4.41 -26.52 6.43
N THR A 145 3.58 -27.10 7.29
CA THR A 145 2.88 -26.38 8.35
C THR A 145 3.54 -26.67 9.69
N SER A 146 3.60 -25.68 10.59
CA SER A 146 3.79 -25.93 12.01
C SER A 146 2.60 -26.74 12.55
N GLU A 147 2.80 -27.55 13.60
CA GLU A 147 1.66 -28.28 14.20
C GLU A 147 0.52 -27.31 14.56
N PRO A 148 -0.74 -27.65 14.24
CA PRO A 148 -1.84 -26.71 14.36
C PRO A 148 -2.14 -26.42 15.84
N VAL A 149 -1.78 -25.23 16.30
CA VAL A 149 -2.27 -24.66 17.57
C VAL A 149 -3.62 -23.96 17.33
N CYS A 150 -4.58 -24.67 16.77
CA CYS A 150 -5.97 -24.23 16.74
C CYS A 150 -6.75 -24.92 17.85
N VAL A 151 -6.75 -24.34 19.03
CA VAL A 151 -7.70 -24.67 20.11
C VAL A 151 -9.04 -24.06 19.71
N GLY A 152 -9.94 -24.89 19.18
CA GLY A 152 -11.32 -24.51 18.93
C GLY A 152 -11.80 -24.84 17.51
N ARG A 153 -12.14 -26.10 17.24
CA ARG A 153 -13.04 -26.45 16.13
C ARG A 153 -14.41 -25.86 16.41
N ALA A 154 -14.71 -24.68 15.87
CA ALA A 154 -16.09 -24.33 15.61
C ALA A 154 -16.64 -25.40 14.65
N LYS A 155 -17.45 -26.33 15.16
CA LYS A 155 -18.19 -27.28 14.33
C LYS A 155 -19.25 -26.48 13.57
N TRP A 156 -18.91 -26.06 12.35
CA TRP A 156 -19.90 -25.61 11.41
C TRP A 156 -20.78 -26.82 11.07
N LYS A 157 -21.98 -26.89 11.68
CA LYS A 157 -23.02 -27.79 11.21
C LYS A 157 -23.61 -27.14 9.96
N ALA A 158 -23.28 -27.70 8.79
CA ALA A 158 -24.02 -27.40 7.58
C ALA A 158 -25.49 -27.73 7.84
N SER A 159 -26.31 -26.71 8.03
CA SER A 159 -27.77 -26.85 8.02
C SER A 159 -28.15 -27.13 6.57
N THR A 160 -28.40 -28.39 6.27
CA THR A 160 -29.13 -28.79 5.08
C THR A 160 -30.56 -28.32 5.25
N LYS A 161 -30.85 -27.11 4.78
CA LYS A 161 -32.20 -26.66 4.50
C LYS A 161 -32.37 -26.52 3.01
N GLU A 162 -33.12 -27.47 2.47
CA GLU A 162 -34.00 -27.48 1.30
C GLU A 162 -33.76 -26.40 0.24
N ARG A 163 -33.36 -26.86 -0.94
CA ARG A 163 -33.56 -26.17 -2.21
C ARG A 163 -35.07 -25.91 -2.35
N ALA A 164 -35.47 -24.68 -2.20
CA ALA A 164 -36.72 -24.21 -2.75
C ALA A 164 -36.50 -23.98 -4.24
N GLU A 165 -37.19 -24.72 -5.07
CA GLU A 165 -37.32 -24.49 -6.50
C GLU A 165 -37.96 -23.11 -6.71
N VAL A 166 -37.23 -22.22 -7.37
CA VAL A 166 -37.79 -20.95 -7.85
C VAL A 166 -38.19 -21.19 -9.31
N GLU A 167 -39.46 -21.47 -9.54
CA GLU A 167 -40.07 -21.37 -10.86
C GLU A 167 -40.07 -19.92 -11.30
N TYR A 168 -39.48 -19.66 -12.45
CA TYR A 168 -39.65 -18.39 -13.15
C TYR A 168 -40.92 -18.48 -14.01
N VAL A 169 -41.88 -17.60 -13.72
CA VAL A 169 -42.97 -17.22 -14.63
C VAL A 169 -42.58 -15.92 -15.31
#